data_de5c05036e2a0e2326a007a7608868b2
#
_entry.id   de5c05036e2a0e2326a007a7608868b2
#
_cell.length_a   1.000
_cell.length_b   1.000
_cell.length_c   1.000
_cell.angle_alpha   90.00
_cell.angle_beta   90.00
_cell.angle_gamma   90.00
#
_symmetry.space_group_name_H-M   'P 1'
#
loop_
_entity.id
_entity.type
_entity.pdbx_description
1 polymer ?
#
loop_
_entity_poly.entity_id
_entity_poly.type
_entity_poly.pdbx_seq_one_letter_code
_entity_poly.pdbx_strand_id
1 'polypeptide(L)'
;IENSMNLLFSNDIHFENLFMINDVSFWSSIKNSFKKICVDRFNESIKRILILTQFISNNSISLILQWAEVGQEEKECMNVANNFGIPSLMLQHGRFLTAQKWLTFSDFTGHFPKSSLSQKQFVWGNLTKKFALSREYQDKNILLSGSPRHDRFFNSTKNYSTNNILLATTGAMNISADTCTTNSQLKYDAFIKKIYDIIKQLPDKKL
;
A
#
# COMPACT_ATOMS: atom_id res chain seq x y z
N ILE A 1 9.03 -27.80 3.87
CA ILE A 1 9.16 -26.58 3.04
C ILE A 1 10.40 -26.68 2.16
N GLU A 2 11.58 -26.86 2.72
CA GLU A 2 12.82 -26.87 1.95
C GLU A 2 12.83 -27.93 0.84
N ASN A 3 12.43 -29.15 1.15
CA ASN A 3 12.31 -30.22 0.14
C ASN A 3 11.29 -29.87 -0.97
N SER A 4 10.14 -29.32 -0.62
CA SER A 4 9.14 -28.90 -1.59
C SER A 4 9.65 -27.76 -2.47
N MET A 5 10.38 -26.82 -1.88
CA MET A 5 11.03 -25.73 -2.61
C MET A 5 12.15 -26.24 -3.52
N ASN A 6 12.95 -27.21 -3.06
CA ASN A 6 13.96 -27.84 -3.89
C ASN A 6 13.34 -28.50 -5.13
N LEU A 7 12.22 -29.20 -4.94
CA LEU A 7 11.48 -29.81 -6.05
C LEU A 7 10.90 -28.73 -7.01
N LEU A 8 10.30 -27.67 -6.49
CA LEU A 8 9.79 -26.58 -7.31
C LEU A 8 10.90 -25.95 -8.16
N PHE A 9 12.04 -25.63 -7.54
CA PHE A 9 13.16 -24.99 -8.22
C PHE A 9 14.06 -25.96 -9.01
N SER A 10 13.69 -27.24 -9.12
CA SER A 10 14.39 -28.17 -9.98
C SER A 10 14.06 -28.02 -11.47
N ASN A 11 12.95 -27.34 -11.80
CA ASN A 11 12.55 -27.08 -13.18
C ASN A 11 13.18 -25.75 -13.68
N ASP A 12 14.46 -25.81 -14.00
CA ASP A 12 15.21 -24.63 -14.47
C ASP A 12 14.65 -24.01 -15.75
N ILE A 13 14.21 -24.82 -16.71
CA ILE A 13 13.69 -24.33 -18.00
C ILE A 13 12.50 -23.40 -17.82
N HIS A 14 11.60 -23.72 -16.87
CA HIS A 14 10.47 -22.87 -16.59
C HIS A 14 10.89 -21.51 -16.02
N PHE A 15 11.84 -21.51 -15.10
CA PHE A 15 12.35 -20.29 -14.49
C PHE A 15 13.24 -19.48 -15.42
N GLU A 16 14.02 -20.13 -16.29
CA GLU A 16 14.80 -19.45 -17.33
C GLU A 16 13.92 -18.61 -18.24
N ASN A 17 12.75 -19.13 -18.63
CA ASN A 17 11.78 -18.41 -19.44
C ASN A 17 11.11 -17.24 -18.69
N LEU A 18 10.88 -17.39 -17.38
CA LEU A 18 10.29 -16.31 -16.55
C LEU A 18 11.28 -15.17 -16.27
N PHE A 19 12.55 -15.49 -16.12
CA PHE A 19 13.61 -14.52 -15.80
C PHE A 19 14.48 -14.21 -17.03
N MET A 20 13.82 -13.68 -18.08
CA MET A 20 14.46 -13.36 -19.35
C MET A 20 14.27 -11.87 -19.68
N ILE A 21 15.35 -11.22 -20.14
CA ILE A 21 15.34 -9.84 -20.65
C ILE A 21 16.10 -9.85 -21.96
N ASN A 22 15.47 -9.38 -23.03
CA ASN A 22 16.07 -9.33 -24.38
C ASN A 22 16.70 -10.69 -24.78
N ASP A 23 15.95 -11.77 -24.63
CA ASP A 23 16.33 -13.15 -24.94
C ASP A 23 17.54 -13.69 -24.15
N VAL A 24 17.94 -12.99 -23.08
CA VAL A 24 19.00 -13.44 -22.16
C VAL A 24 18.39 -13.82 -20.82
N SER A 25 18.52 -15.08 -20.42
CA SER A 25 18.10 -15.53 -19.10
C SER A 25 19.13 -15.15 -18.04
N PHE A 26 18.66 -14.57 -16.94
CA PHE A 26 19.47 -14.29 -15.74
C PHE A 26 19.16 -15.21 -14.57
N TRP A 27 18.34 -16.25 -14.81
CA TRP A 27 17.91 -17.21 -13.78
C TRP A 27 19.09 -17.84 -13.02
N SER A 28 20.10 -18.32 -13.73
CA SER A 28 21.27 -18.94 -13.11
C SER A 28 21.97 -18.02 -12.10
N SER A 29 22.00 -16.72 -12.36
CA SER A 29 22.63 -15.73 -11.49
C SER A 29 21.85 -15.45 -10.22
N ILE A 30 20.50 -15.57 -10.26
CA ILE A 30 19.63 -15.23 -9.12
C ILE A 30 19.06 -16.43 -8.39
N LYS A 31 19.09 -17.62 -8.98
CA LYS A 31 18.44 -18.84 -8.50
C LYS A 31 18.62 -19.09 -6.99
N ASN A 32 19.87 -19.08 -6.53
CA ASN A 32 20.17 -19.37 -5.13
C ASN A 32 19.62 -18.29 -4.18
N SER A 33 19.79 -17.03 -4.54
CA SER A 33 19.27 -15.90 -3.74
C SER A 33 17.74 -15.89 -3.73
N PHE A 34 17.12 -16.12 -4.89
CA PHE A 34 15.67 -16.18 -5.02
C PHE A 34 15.08 -17.32 -4.21
N LYS A 35 15.66 -18.53 -4.31
CA LYS A 35 15.27 -19.69 -3.50
C LYS A 35 15.37 -19.40 -2.01
N LYS A 36 16.48 -18.81 -1.56
CA LYS A 36 16.67 -18.44 -0.15
C LYS A 36 15.57 -17.47 0.32
N ILE A 37 15.32 -16.42 -0.45
CA ILE A 37 14.24 -15.44 -0.14
C ILE A 37 12.89 -16.15 -0.02
N CYS A 38 12.56 -17.04 -0.95
CA CYS A 38 11.30 -17.79 -0.91
C CYS A 38 11.20 -18.67 0.35
N VAL A 39 12.25 -19.43 0.68
CA VAL A 39 12.27 -20.29 1.87
C VAL A 39 12.09 -19.44 3.14
N ASP A 40 12.85 -18.36 3.27
CA ASP A 40 12.78 -17.47 4.43
C ASP A 40 11.37 -16.86 4.58
N ARG A 41 10.80 -16.35 3.48
CA ARG A 41 9.45 -15.76 3.48
C ARG A 41 8.35 -16.77 3.80
N PHE A 42 8.41 -17.98 3.27
CA PHE A 42 7.44 -19.02 3.61
C PHE A 42 7.55 -19.47 5.07
N ASN A 43 8.76 -19.57 5.61
CA ASN A 43 8.97 -19.90 7.02
C ASN A 43 8.39 -18.82 7.94
N GLU A 44 8.63 -17.54 7.62
CA GLU A 44 8.04 -16.40 8.34
C GLU A 44 6.50 -16.40 8.25
N SER A 45 5.95 -16.64 7.06
CA SER A 45 4.51 -16.72 6.84
C SER A 45 3.85 -17.81 7.68
N ILE A 46 4.41 -19.02 7.67
CA ILE A 46 3.87 -20.12 8.46
C ILE A 46 3.91 -19.82 9.95
N LYS A 47 5.02 -19.27 10.45
CA LYS A 47 5.12 -18.85 11.86
C LYS A 47 4.03 -17.84 12.23
N ARG A 48 3.82 -16.82 11.39
CA ARG A 48 2.77 -15.81 11.62
C ARG A 48 1.38 -16.42 11.60
N ILE A 49 1.08 -17.26 10.62
CA ILE A 49 -0.21 -17.94 10.52
C ILE A 49 -0.49 -18.80 11.76
N LEU A 50 0.51 -19.54 12.25
CA LEU A 50 0.36 -20.35 13.46
C LEU A 50 0.12 -19.47 14.69
N ILE A 51 0.87 -18.38 14.86
CA ILE A 51 0.69 -17.43 15.96
C ILE A 51 -0.69 -16.80 15.90
N LEU A 52 -1.11 -16.33 14.73
CA LEU A 52 -2.45 -15.73 14.53
C LEU A 52 -3.56 -16.73 14.79
N THR A 53 -3.43 -17.95 14.32
CA THR A 53 -4.37 -19.04 14.55
C THR A 53 -4.53 -19.30 16.06
N GLN A 54 -3.41 -19.45 16.76
CA GLN A 54 -3.41 -19.64 18.22
C GLN A 54 -3.99 -18.43 18.95
N PHE A 55 -3.63 -17.22 18.56
CA PHE A 55 -4.17 -16.01 19.17
C PHE A 55 -5.68 -15.91 19.01
N ILE A 56 -6.19 -16.13 17.78
CA ILE A 56 -7.63 -16.08 17.51
C ILE A 56 -8.37 -17.19 18.24
N SER A 57 -7.83 -18.41 18.30
CA SER A 57 -8.45 -19.53 19.02
C SER A 57 -8.56 -19.29 20.52
N ASN A 58 -7.63 -18.54 21.10
CA ASN A 58 -7.57 -18.29 22.54
C ASN A 58 -8.29 -16.99 22.95
N ASN A 59 -8.79 -16.20 22.00
CA ASN A 59 -9.42 -14.92 22.26
C ASN A 59 -10.74 -14.79 21.52
N SER A 60 -11.73 -14.19 22.16
CA SER A 60 -13.04 -13.92 21.55
C SER A 60 -12.96 -12.70 20.63
N ILE A 61 -12.49 -12.89 19.41
CA ILE A 61 -12.38 -11.83 18.40
C ILE A 61 -13.70 -11.73 17.64
N SER A 62 -14.38 -10.60 17.74
CA SER A 62 -15.67 -10.36 17.07
C SER A 62 -15.52 -9.66 15.72
N LEU A 63 -14.40 -8.99 15.48
CA LEU A 63 -14.18 -8.19 14.28
C LEU A 63 -12.69 -7.95 14.06
N ILE A 64 -12.24 -7.98 12.81
CA ILE A 64 -10.93 -7.52 12.42
C ILE A 64 -11.04 -6.23 11.60
N LEU A 65 -10.28 -5.24 11.98
CA LEU A 65 -10.20 -3.94 11.34
C LEU A 65 -8.79 -3.71 10.83
N GLN A 66 -8.66 -3.37 9.56
CA GLN A 66 -7.35 -3.03 8.99
C GLN A 66 -7.44 -1.87 8.01
N TRP A 67 -6.31 -1.27 7.68
CA TRP A 67 -6.23 -0.11 6.79
C TRP A 67 -5.63 -0.43 5.41
N ALA A 68 -5.18 -1.65 5.20
CA ALA A 68 -4.63 -2.10 3.93
C ALA A 68 -4.78 -3.61 3.76
N GLU A 69 -4.76 -4.06 2.51
CA GLU A 69 -4.74 -5.48 2.14
C GLU A 69 -3.60 -5.76 1.14
N VAL A 70 -2.52 -4.99 1.21
CA VAL A 70 -1.43 -5.05 0.24
C VAL A 70 -0.33 -5.96 0.70
N GLY A 71 0.03 -5.84 1.95
CA GLY A 71 1.13 -6.56 2.56
C GLY A 71 0.80 -8.04 2.76
N GLN A 72 1.84 -8.81 2.89
CA GLN A 72 1.72 -10.24 3.18
C GLN A 72 1.07 -10.48 4.54
N GLU A 73 1.43 -9.67 5.54
CA GLU A 73 0.96 -9.80 6.91
C GLU A 73 -0.55 -9.52 7.02
N GLU A 74 -1.03 -8.48 6.34
CA GLU A 74 -2.44 -8.16 6.29
C GLU A 74 -3.24 -9.29 5.63
N LYS A 75 -2.74 -9.82 4.51
CA LYS A 75 -3.39 -10.94 3.81
C LYS A 75 -3.42 -12.21 4.63
N GLU A 76 -2.34 -12.53 5.33
CA GLU A 76 -2.28 -13.68 6.24
C GLU A 76 -3.29 -13.54 7.37
N CYS A 77 -3.36 -12.37 8.00
CA CYS A 77 -4.32 -12.08 9.05
C CYS A 77 -5.77 -12.26 8.56
N MET A 78 -6.08 -11.70 7.39
CA MET A 78 -7.42 -11.80 6.81
C MET A 78 -7.80 -13.21 6.42
N ASN A 79 -6.88 -14.00 5.86
CA ASN A 79 -7.14 -15.40 5.53
C ASN A 79 -7.42 -16.24 6.79
N VAL A 80 -6.63 -16.04 7.84
CA VAL A 80 -6.88 -16.71 9.11
C VAL A 80 -8.25 -16.30 9.68
N ALA A 81 -8.57 -15.00 9.71
CA ALA A 81 -9.86 -14.51 10.17
C ALA A 81 -11.03 -15.11 9.40
N ASN A 82 -10.93 -15.14 8.07
CA ASN A 82 -11.96 -15.72 7.21
C ASN A 82 -12.17 -17.21 7.49
N ASN A 83 -11.09 -17.96 7.76
CA ASN A 83 -11.18 -19.37 8.13
C ASN A 83 -11.88 -19.60 9.48
N PHE A 84 -11.81 -18.61 10.39
CA PHE A 84 -12.56 -18.62 11.66
C PHE A 84 -13.97 -18.01 11.56
N GLY A 85 -14.37 -17.54 10.38
CA GLY A 85 -15.66 -16.87 10.19
C GLY A 85 -15.75 -15.50 10.87
N ILE A 86 -14.62 -14.86 11.18
CA ILE A 86 -14.59 -13.57 11.84
C ILE A 86 -14.83 -12.47 10.80
N PRO A 87 -15.81 -11.58 11.02
CA PRO A 87 -16.05 -10.44 10.13
C PRO A 87 -14.84 -9.55 10.01
N SER A 88 -14.65 -8.98 8.82
CA SER A 88 -13.49 -8.14 8.54
C SER A 88 -13.85 -6.89 7.76
N LEU A 89 -13.23 -5.79 8.15
CA LEU A 89 -13.42 -4.46 7.57
C LEU A 89 -12.09 -3.84 7.19
N MET A 90 -12.06 -3.24 6.01
CA MET A 90 -10.95 -2.38 5.60
C MET A 90 -11.33 -0.91 5.73
N LEU A 91 -10.47 -0.11 6.35
CA LEU A 91 -10.60 1.33 6.43
C LEU A 91 -9.68 1.99 5.40
N GLN A 92 -10.23 2.91 4.63
CA GLN A 92 -9.38 3.76 3.80
C GLN A 92 -8.45 4.61 4.67
N HIS A 93 -7.13 4.49 4.44
CA HIS A 93 -6.13 5.23 5.23
C HIS A 93 -5.48 6.39 4.48
N GLY A 94 -5.63 6.46 3.17
CA GLY A 94 -5.00 7.46 2.33
C GLY A 94 -5.82 7.81 1.09
N ARG A 95 -5.32 8.78 0.33
CA ARG A 95 -5.92 9.19 -0.94
C ARG A 95 -5.53 8.18 -2.03
N PHE A 96 -6.49 7.85 -2.89
CA PHE A 96 -6.21 7.07 -4.10
C PHE A 96 -5.70 7.96 -5.22
N LEU A 97 -4.69 7.45 -5.91
CA LEU A 97 -4.25 8.02 -7.18
C LEU A 97 -5.06 7.37 -8.30
N THR A 98 -5.94 8.13 -8.91
CA THR A 98 -6.82 7.66 -9.99
C THR A 98 -6.25 7.92 -11.39
N ALA A 99 -4.98 8.34 -11.50
CA ALA A 99 -4.35 8.55 -12.80
C ALA A 99 -4.22 7.23 -13.56
N GLN A 100 -4.56 7.24 -14.85
CA GLN A 100 -4.59 6.05 -15.71
C GLN A 100 -3.31 5.20 -15.61
N LYS A 101 -2.15 5.85 -15.60
CA LYS A 101 -0.85 5.19 -15.47
C LYS A 101 -0.64 4.42 -14.16
N TRP A 102 -1.42 4.71 -13.12
CA TRP A 102 -1.33 4.05 -11.82
C TRP A 102 -2.34 2.91 -11.66
N LEU A 103 -3.29 2.78 -12.58
CA LEU A 103 -4.28 1.69 -12.53
C LEU A 103 -3.63 0.32 -12.68
N THR A 104 -2.57 0.23 -13.48
CA THR A 104 -1.78 -1.01 -13.64
C THR A 104 -1.01 -1.40 -12.39
N PHE A 105 -0.63 -0.41 -11.57
CA PHE A 105 0.09 -0.64 -10.31
C PHE A 105 -0.84 -0.78 -9.10
N SER A 106 -2.14 -0.55 -9.27
CA SER A 106 -3.09 -0.61 -8.15
C SER A 106 -3.16 -1.98 -7.50
N ASP A 107 -2.86 -3.05 -8.24
CA ASP A 107 -2.81 -4.41 -7.72
C ASP A 107 -1.61 -4.64 -6.78
N PHE A 108 -0.55 -3.85 -6.94
CA PHE A 108 0.66 -3.92 -6.11
C PHE A 108 0.65 -2.90 -4.97
N THR A 109 0.04 -1.74 -5.19
CA THR A 109 -0.05 -0.66 -4.19
C THR A 109 -1.40 -0.66 -3.47
N GLY A 110 -2.20 -1.59 -3.71
CA GLY A 110 -3.55 -2.00 -3.61
C GLY A 110 -4.31 -1.62 -2.39
N HIS A 111 -4.88 -0.44 -2.40
CA HIS A 111 -5.98 -0.19 -1.47
C HIS A 111 -7.25 -0.92 -1.89
N PHE A 112 -7.35 -1.31 -3.17
CA PHE A 112 -8.45 -2.12 -3.71
C PHE A 112 -7.85 -3.19 -4.63
N PRO A 113 -7.27 -4.27 -4.09
CA PRO A 113 -6.83 -5.40 -4.90
C PRO A 113 -8.04 -5.99 -5.63
N LYS A 114 -7.81 -6.63 -6.76
CA LYS A 114 -8.88 -7.28 -7.56
C LYS A 114 -9.73 -8.25 -6.74
N SER A 115 -9.14 -8.87 -5.73
CA SER A 115 -9.81 -9.76 -4.78
C SER A 115 -9.60 -9.22 -3.37
N SER A 116 -10.60 -8.53 -2.83
CA SER A 116 -10.59 -8.17 -1.42
C SER A 116 -10.82 -9.39 -0.55
N LEU A 117 -10.04 -9.50 0.51
CA LEU A 117 -10.24 -10.47 1.57
C LEU A 117 -11.21 -9.94 2.63
N SER A 118 -11.30 -8.61 2.78
CA SER A 118 -12.22 -7.95 3.70
C SER A 118 -13.64 -8.00 3.18
N GLN A 119 -14.59 -8.29 4.08
CA GLN A 119 -16.01 -8.38 3.75
C GLN A 119 -16.63 -7.01 3.44
N LYS A 120 -16.15 -5.94 4.09
CA LYS A 120 -16.61 -4.57 3.91
C LYS A 120 -15.45 -3.60 3.77
N GLN A 121 -15.73 -2.52 3.03
CA GLN A 121 -14.78 -1.43 2.77
C GLN A 121 -15.38 -0.11 3.25
N PHE A 122 -14.73 0.55 4.19
CA PHE A 122 -15.07 1.92 4.57
C PHE A 122 -14.26 2.90 3.73
N VAL A 123 -14.96 3.72 2.97
CA VAL A 123 -14.34 4.68 2.06
C VAL A 123 -14.73 6.11 2.42
N TRP A 124 -13.83 7.06 2.17
CA TRP A 124 -14.01 8.44 2.59
C TRP A 124 -15.09 9.20 1.80
N GLY A 125 -15.32 8.83 0.56
CA GLY A 125 -16.27 9.55 -0.26
C GLY A 125 -16.57 8.89 -1.60
N ASN A 126 -17.46 9.53 -2.36
CA ASN A 126 -17.98 9.02 -3.61
C ASN A 126 -16.91 8.78 -4.68
N LEU A 127 -15.82 9.55 -4.70
CA LEU A 127 -14.72 9.34 -5.64
C LEU A 127 -14.06 7.98 -5.41
N THR A 128 -13.77 7.67 -4.17
CA THR A 128 -13.20 6.37 -3.78
C THR A 128 -14.19 5.23 -4.03
N LYS A 129 -15.48 5.44 -3.73
CA LYS A 129 -16.52 4.46 -4.04
C LYS A 129 -16.59 4.15 -5.53
N LYS A 130 -16.60 5.17 -6.39
CA LYS A 130 -16.57 4.99 -7.84
C LYS A 130 -15.33 4.22 -8.31
N PHE A 131 -14.18 4.51 -7.72
CA PHE A 131 -12.95 3.77 -8.02
C PHE A 131 -13.07 2.30 -7.60
N ALA A 132 -13.56 2.00 -6.41
CA ALA A 132 -13.76 0.63 -5.95
C ALA A 132 -14.74 -0.15 -6.86
N LEU A 133 -15.83 0.49 -7.29
CA LEU A 133 -16.78 -0.11 -8.24
C LEU A 133 -16.12 -0.41 -9.60
N SER A 134 -15.22 0.46 -10.08
CA SER A 134 -14.46 0.20 -11.30
C SER A 134 -13.46 -0.95 -11.18
N ARG A 135 -13.16 -1.38 -9.94
CA ARG A 135 -12.35 -2.54 -9.60
C ARG A 135 -13.20 -3.80 -9.30
N GLU A 136 -14.46 -3.79 -9.71
CA GLU A 136 -15.42 -4.90 -9.58
C GLU A 136 -15.87 -5.18 -8.13
N TYR A 137 -15.65 -4.25 -7.20
CA TYR A 137 -16.18 -4.37 -5.85
C TYR A 137 -17.70 -4.24 -5.87
N GLN A 138 -18.39 -5.06 -5.08
CA GLN A 138 -19.84 -5.00 -4.98
C GLN A 138 -20.28 -3.79 -4.17
N ASP A 139 -21.23 -3.02 -4.66
CA ASP A 139 -21.73 -1.80 -3.99
C ASP A 139 -22.17 -2.04 -2.54
N LYS A 140 -22.82 -3.16 -2.27
CA LYS A 140 -23.26 -3.57 -0.91
C LYS A 140 -22.12 -3.75 0.09
N ASN A 141 -20.90 -3.89 -0.39
CA ASN A 141 -19.71 -4.08 0.44
C ASN A 141 -18.93 -2.78 0.66
N ILE A 142 -19.34 -1.67 0.05
CA ILE A 142 -18.68 -0.37 0.14
C ILE A 142 -19.54 0.57 0.98
N LEU A 143 -19.00 1.04 2.10
CA LEU A 143 -19.65 1.93 3.03
C LEU A 143 -18.99 3.31 3.01
N LEU A 144 -19.77 4.37 2.81
CA LEU A 144 -19.29 5.74 2.90
C LEU A 144 -19.20 6.14 4.38
N SER A 145 -17.98 6.39 4.86
CA SER A 145 -17.73 6.73 6.27
C SER A 145 -17.26 8.16 6.50
N GLY A 146 -16.91 8.88 5.44
CA GLY A 146 -16.11 10.08 5.61
C GLY A 146 -14.67 9.72 6.04
N SER A 147 -13.93 10.75 6.47
CA SER A 147 -12.56 10.58 6.95
C SER A 147 -12.44 11.06 8.41
N PRO A 148 -12.50 10.18 9.40
CA PRO A 148 -12.38 10.55 10.81
C PRO A 148 -11.11 11.34 11.12
N ARG A 149 -10.04 11.09 10.36
CA ARG A 149 -8.78 11.84 10.46
C ARG A 149 -8.95 13.33 10.21
N HIS A 150 -9.92 13.71 9.36
CA HIS A 150 -10.14 15.08 8.94
C HIS A 150 -11.29 15.78 9.65
N ASP A 151 -12.08 15.08 10.48
CA ASP A 151 -13.26 15.64 11.14
C ASP A 151 -12.93 16.89 11.98
N ARG A 152 -11.77 16.91 12.63
CA ARG A 152 -11.33 18.08 13.40
C ARG A 152 -11.19 19.36 12.56
N PHE A 153 -10.92 19.24 11.26
CA PHE A 153 -10.79 20.41 10.37
C PHE A 153 -12.16 20.97 10.01
N PHE A 154 -13.17 20.13 9.90
CA PHE A 154 -14.55 20.57 9.63
C PHE A 154 -15.23 21.13 10.85
N ASN A 155 -14.87 20.65 12.04
CA ASN A 155 -15.42 21.11 13.31
C ASN A 155 -14.68 22.33 13.88
N SER A 156 -13.64 22.83 13.21
CA SER A 156 -12.89 24.01 13.65
C SER A 156 -13.60 25.29 13.25
N THR A 157 -14.06 26.05 14.25
CA THR A 157 -14.69 27.38 14.07
C THR A 157 -13.67 28.51 14.02
N LYS A 158 -12.38 28.23 14.08
CA LYS A 158 -11.35 29.26 14.12
C LYS A 158 -11.01 29.77 12.73
N ASN A 159 -11.50 30.94 12.39
CA ASN A 159 -11.02 31.71 11.24
C ASN A 159 -9.66 32.32 11.57
N TYR A 160 -8.60 31.72 11.07
CA TYR A 160 -7.27 32.32 11.16
C TYR A 160 -7.05 33.21 9.94
N SER A 161 -7.17 34.51 10.12
CA SER A 161 -6.60 35.48 9.19
C SER A 161 -5.13 35.66 9.55
N THR A 162 -4.24 35.00 8.84
CA THR A 162 -2.79 35.17 9.04
C THR A 162 -2.14 35.55 7.72
N ASN A 163 -1.09 36.36 7.82
CA ASN A 163 -0.23 36.64 6.67
C ASN A 163 0.78 35.53 6.39
N ASN A 164 0.67 34.41 7.09
CA ASN A 164 1.56 33.27 6.95
C ASN A 164 1.14 32.38 5.78
N ILE A 165 2.11 31.92 5.02
CA ILE A 165 1.95 30.92 3.99
C ILE A 165 2.53 29.62 4.53
N LEU A 166 1.70 28.57 4.61
CA LEU A 166 2.15 27.24 4.99
C LEU A 166 2.49 26.43 3.74
N LEU A 167 3.75 26.07 3.60
CA LEU A 167 4.19 25.11 2.58
C LEU A 167 4.20 23.70 3.16
N ALA A 168 3.21 22.90 2.77
CA ALA A 168 3.15 21.49 3.14
C ALA A 168 3.76 20.64 2.04
N THR A 169 4.84 19.93 2.33
CA THR A 169 5.52 19.04 1.38
C THR A 169 5.65 17.62 1.93
N THR A 170 5.85 16.67 1.05
CA THR A 170 6.15 15.27 1.42
C THR A 170 7.65 15.00 1.56
N GLY A 171 8.49 16.02 1.36
CA GLY A 171 9.94 15.87 1.30
C GLY A 171 10.43 15.30 -0.05
N ALA A 172 11.70 15.01 -0.13
CA ALA A 172 12.34 14.44 -1.32
C ALA A 172 12.14 12.92 -1.39
N MET A 173 10.91 12.45 -1.28
CA MET A 173 10.63 11.02 -1.37
C MET A 173 10.74 10.54 -2.82
N ASN A 174 11.57 9.54 -3.04
CA ASN A 174 11.60 8.78 -4.29
C ASN A 174 10.38 7.87 -4.36
N ILE A 175 9.26 8.38 -4.89
CA ILE A 175 8.01 7.62 -5.00
C ILE A 175 7.97 6.73 -6.24
N SER A 176 8.92 6.87 -7.17
CA SER A 176 8.96 6.02 -8.36
C SER A 176 10.31 5.31 -8.50
N ALA A 177 10.26 4.04 -8.85
CA ALA A 177 11.42 3.25 -9.20
C ALA A 177 12.25 3.89 -10.35
N ASP A 178 11.61 4.72 -11.16
CA ASP A 178 12.24 5.43 -12.28
C ASP A 178 13.09 6.62 -11.84
N THR A 179 13.01 7.04 -10.57
CA THR A 179 13.71 8.23 -10.06
C THR A 179 14.71 7.92 -8.95
N CYS A 180 15.20 6.70 -8.86
CA CYS A 180 16.37 6.36 -8.03
C CYS A 180 17.64 7.07 -8.54
N THR A 181 17.55 8.38 -8.77
CA THR A 181 18.71 9.20 -9.09
C THR A 181 19.09 9.99 -7.84
N THR A 182 20.37 10.02 -7.55
CA THR A 182 21.03 10.84 -6.52
C THR A 182 20.67 12.34 -6.58
N ASN A 183 19.88 12.74 -7.57
CA ASN A 183 19.46 14.12 -7.84
C ASN A 183 18.10 14.51 -7.25
N SER A 184 17.35 13.62 -6.60
CA SER A 184 16.01 13.97 -6.12
C SER A 184 16.05 14.96 -4.95
N GLN A 185 17.02 14.83 -4.06
CA GLN A 185 17.21 15.78 -2.95
C GLN A 185 17.61 17.16 -3.50
N LEU A 186 18.56 17.23 -4.41
CA LEU A 186 18.98 18.50 -5.01
C LEU A 186 17.86 19.20 -5.78
N LYS A 187 17.03 18.46 -6.50
CA LYS A 187 15.84 19.00 -7.18
C LYS A 187 14.80 19.50 -6.19
N TYR A 188 14.59 18.77 -5.12
CA TYR A 188 13.67 19.18 -4.06
C TYR A 188 14.17 20.45 -3.38
N ASP A 189 15.42 20.53 -3.00
CA ASP A 189 16.03 21.70 -2.36
C ASP A 189 15.96 22.92 -3.28
N ALA A 190 16.24 22.74 -4.58
CA ALA A 190 16.10 23.80 -5.59
C ALA A 190 14.63 24.26 -5.73
N PHE A 191 13.67 23.36 -5.65
CA PHE A 191 12.23 23.66 -5.66
C PHE A 191 11.83 24.48 -4.44
N ILE A 192 12.23 24.04 -3.24
CA ILE A 192 11.94 24.77 -1.99
C ILE A 192 12.55 26.16 -2.01
N LYS A 193 13.80 26.27 -2.47
CA LYS A 193 14.47 27.57 -2.62
C LYS A 193 13.72 28.52 -3.54
N LYS A 194 13.26 28.05 -4.70
CA LYS A 194 12.44 28.86 -5.62
C LYS A 194 11.15 29.36 -4.97
N ILE A 195 10.46 28.51 -4.25
CA ILE A 195 9.24 28.91 -3.53
C ILE A 195 9.56 29.99 -2.48
N TYR A 196 10.61 29.76 -1.70
CA TYR A 196 11.06 30.75 -0.70
C TYR A 196 11.41 32.10 -1.34
N ASP A 197 12.14 32.10 -2.45
CA ASP A 197 12.52 33.32 -3.17
C ASP A 197 11.29 34.08 -3.73
N ILE A 198 10.26 33.36 -4.20
CA ILE A 198 8.99 33.95 -4.63
C ILE A 198 8.25 34.58 -3.44
N ILE A 199 8.14 33.87 -2.33
CA ILE A 199 7.41 34.36 -1.14
C ILE A 199 8.07 35.59 -0.56
N LYS A 200 9.41 35.67 -0.58
CA LYS A 200 10.16 36.84 -0.15
C LYS A 200 9.81 38.12 -0.93
N GLN A 201 9.32 37.98 -2.17
CA GLN A 201 8.92 39.13 -3.00
C GLN A 201 7.49 39.57 -2.71
N LEU A 202 6.73 38.82 -1.92
CA LEU A 202 5.36 39.16 -1.55
C LEU A 202 5.40 40.07 -0.31
N PRO A 203 4.99 41.35 -0.43
CA PRO A 203 4.87 42.23 0.73
C PRO A 203 3.88 41.59 1.72
N ASP A 204 4.12 41.72 2.99
CA ASP A 204 3.23 41.31 4.07
C ASP A 204 3.01 39.78 4.20
N LYS A 205 3.77 38.93 3.51
CA LYS A 205 3.70 37.50 3.66
C LYS A 205 4.95 36.92 4.35
N LYS A 206 4.72 35.89 5.15
CA LYS A 206 5.78 35.12 5.83
C LYS A 206 5.59 33.62 5.52
N LEU A 207 6.69 32.92 5.28
CA LEU A 207 6.72 31.47 5.11
C LEU A 207 6.91 30.80 6.47
#